data_f58f48aa7e6658a64d39d74c896f646c
#
_entry.id   f58f48aa7e6658a64d39d74c896f646c
#
_cell.length_a   1.000
_cell.length_b   1.000
_cell.length_c   1.000
_cell.angle_alpha   90.00
_cell.angle_beta   90.00
_cell.angle_gamma   90.00
#
_symmetry.space_group_name_H-M   'P 1'
#
loop_
_entity.id
_entity.type
_entity.pdbx_description
1 polymer ?
#
loop_
_entity_poly.entity_id
_entity_poly.type
_entity_poly.pdbx_seq_one_letter_code
_entity_poly.pdbx_strand_id
1 'polypeptide(L)'
;GGFYKTGPGGLLHTLQLVGHAGENLPPYAVAKQELPELAVRAAVASAQQKEPLVQILEGNTHHAKFCRRVLGRVLSYAASLIPAVTESPQDIDDAMKLGFNWQRGPFELMDAIGHSKMGELLEEAGLKVPDILQLDQPFYQVDGSALTVRHADTKYKPFSLPAGVIRFQMKRRTMTPILENEAASLFVLNGFAEGVNDLRLVEFHSKANALTDASMEIVAAVSEDHGSGIIIHNDAQHFSAGVDLNAFRNYIERKDWNGIDAFLKRFQEAVCKLKYTPVPVIGAPSGLAAGGGFEVLAHCDKLVVHTNSIMGLVESAVGVVPGGGGIKETYLRWFNKTHSWEDAAWNTWMNLGYAATGSSPELSAKLQYFLEDRDETVMNRDRLLTRAITLIGQMQDNYSAPQKPILKFAENSLFEKMSDFMQTGVERGNFMPHDKVVAMTIAGVMIDTDGQNSEATENILYARERDAFIKLAKTDCTYERISSMLDYGAPVRN
;
A
#
# COMPACT_ATOMS: atom_id res chain seq x y z
N GLY A 1 -2.10 -22.23 23.37
CA GLY A 1 -2.60 -21.95 22.07
C GLY A 1 -3.64 -20.87 22.02
N GLY A 2 -3.72 -20.18 20.92
CA GLY A 2 -4.78 -19.21 20.60
C GLY A 2 -5.85 -19.83 19.72
N PHE A 3 -6.74 -18.99 19.20
CA PHE A 3 -7.78 -19.40 18.25
C PHE A 3 -7.22 -19.86 16.89
N TYR A 4 -5.96 -19.53 16.60
CA TYR A 4 -5.29 -19.82 15.33
C TYR A 4 -3.94 -20.51 15.60
N LYS A 5 -3.54 -21.39 14.69
CA LYS A 5 -2.19 -21.92 14.62
C LYS A 5 -1.80 -22.19 13.17
N THR A 6 -0.51 -22.11 12.87
CA THR A 6 0.02 -22.52 11.58
C THR A 6 0.19 -24.04 11.57
N GLY A 7 -0.41 -24.71 10.60
CA GLY A 7 -0.30 -26.14 10.37
C GLY A 7 0.73 -26.49 9.32
N PRO A 8 0.81 -27.77 8.91
CA PRO A 8 1.68 -28.24 7.85
C PRO A 8 1.46 -27.45 6.55
N GLY A 9 2.52 -27.13 5.83
CA GLY A 9 2.47 -26.34 4.59
C GLY A 9 2.21 -24.84 4.79
N GLY A 10 2.29 -24.32 6.03
CA GLY A 10 2.04 -22.91 6.32
C GLY A 10 0.56 -22.51 6.38
N LEU A 11 -0.36 -23.46 6.24
CA LEU A 11 -1.79 -23.19 6.25
C LEU A 11 -2.26 -22.75 7.65
N LEU A 12 -3.14 -21.75 7.67
CA LEU A 12 -3.77 -21.28 8.90
C LEU A 12 -4.88 -22.26 9.32
N HIS A 13 -4.79 -22.76 10.55
CA HIS A 13 -5.81 -23.58 11.18
C HIS A 13 -6.54 -22.76 12.23
N THR A 14 -7.86 -22.87 12.28
CA THR A 14 -8.70 -22.24 13.29
C THR A 14 -9.18 -23.24 14.34
N LEU A 15 -9.27 -22.80 15.60
CA LEU A 15 -9.88 -23.58 16.67
C LEU A 15 -11.38 -23.74 16.36
N GLN A 16 -11.85 -24.98 16.38
CA GLN A 16 -13.28 -25.29 16.25
C GLN A 16 -13.97 -24.93 17.56
N LEU A 17 -14.85 -23.95 17.52
CA LEU A 17 -15.62 -23.49 18.72
C LEU A 17 -17.04 -24.07 18.76
N VAL A 18 -17.46 -24.81 17.75
CA VAL A 18 -18.81 -25.36 17.64
C VAL A 18 -18.74 -26.87 17.89
N GLY A 19 -19.24 -27.25 19.04
CA GLY A 19 -19.48 -28.61 19.44
C GLY A 19 -20.31 -28.57 20.74
N HIS A 20 -21.33 -29.39 20.84
CA HIS A 20 -22.00 -29.59 22.12
C HIS A 20 -21.08 -30.37 23.07
N ALA A 21 -21.22 -30.17 24.37
CA ALA A 21 -20.42 -30.86 25.36
C ALA A 21 -20.47 -32.39 25.13
N GLY A 22 -19.33 -32.99 24.74
CA GLY A 22 -19.20 -34.40 24.45
C GLY A 22 -18.79 -34.77 23.01
N GLU A 23 -18.72 -33.83 22.07
CA GLU A 23 -18.20 -34.10 20.72
C GLU A 23 -16.68 -33.95 20.68
N ASN A 24 -16.01 -35.02 20.25
CA ASN A 24 -14.57 -35.00 19.96
C ASN A 24 -14.32 -34.30 18.58
N LEU A 25 -14.38 -32.97 18.56
CA LEU A 25 -13.97 -32.24 17.38
C LEU A 25 -12.46 -32.22 17.27
N PRO A 26 -11.88 -32.32 16.04
CA PRO A 26 -10.48 -32.04 15.86
C PRO A 26 -10.21 -30.63 16.38
N PRO A 27 -9.20 -30.44 17.26
CA PRO A 27 -9.02 -29.17 17.96
C PRO A 27 -8.74 -28.00 17.01
N TYR A 28 -8.27 -28.30 15.81
CA TYR A 28 -8.05 -27.31 14.76
C TYR A 28 -8.38 -27.89 13.39
N ALA A 29 -9.04 -27.11 12.55
CA ALA A 29 -9.29 -27.41 11.14
C ALA A 29 -8.66 -26.35 10.25
N VAL A 30 -8.32 -26.73 9.02
CA VAL A 30 -7.86 -25.77 8.00
C VAL A 30 -8.93 -24.69 7.84
N ALA A 31 -8.54 -23.42 7.99
CA ALA A 31 -9.42 -22.30 7.72
C ALA A 31 -9.78 -22.32 6.22
N LYS A 32 -11.01 -22.68 5.91
CA LYS A 32 -11.51 -22.47 4.56
C LYS A 32 -11.68 -20.97 4.36
N GLN A 33 -10.85 -20.40 3.51
CA GLN A 33 -11.02 -19.03 3.03
C GLN A 33 -12.01 -19.02 1.84
N GLU A 34 -13.24 -19.46 2.07
CA GLU A 34 -14.31 -19.06 1.17
C GLU A 34 -14.50 -17.57 1.39
N LEU A 35 -14.33 -16.76 0.33
CA LEU A 35 -14.66 -15.34 0.40
C LEU A 35 -16.11 -15.26 0.88
N PRO A 36 -16.39 -14.69 2.05
CA PRO A 36 -17.74 -14.58 2.54
C PRO A 36 -18.60 -13.86 1.50
N GLU A 37 -19.85 -14.26 1.33
CA GLU A 37 -20.81 -13.59 0.45
C GLU A 37 -20.74 -12.05 0.58
N LEU A 38 -20.47 -11.56 1.78
CA LEU A 38 -20.29 -10.14 2.08
C LEU A 38 -19.10 -9.51 1.36
N ALA A 39 -17.96 -10.21 1.24
CA ALA A 39 -16.80 -9.71 0.52
C ALA A 39 -17.08 -9.60 -0.99
N VAL A 40 -17.81 -10.57 -1.54
CA VAL A 40 -18.27 -10.53 -2.94
C VAL A 40 -19.21 -9.34 -3.16
N ARG A 41 -20.20 -9.14 -2.28
CA ARG A 41 -21.11 -7.98 -2.34
C ARG A 41 -20.37 -6.66 -2.25
N ALA A 42 -19.41 -6.53 -1.34
CA ALA A 42 -18.60 -5.32 -1.20
C ALA A 42 -17.77 -5.05 -2.47
N ALA A 43 -17.19 -6.08 -3.08
CA ALA A 43 -16.43 -5.94 -4.32
C ALA A 43 -17.33 -5.51 -5.49
N VAL A 44 -18.53 -6.09 -5.61
CA VAL A 44 -19.51 -5.70 -6.64
C VAL A 44 -19.98 -4.26 -6.43
N ALA A 45 -20.26 -3.85 -5.19
CA ALA A 45 -20.66 -2.49 -4.88
C ALA A 45 -19.55 -1.48 -5.23
N SER A 46 -18.30 -1.77 -4.89
CA SER A 46 -17.15 -0.93 -5.25
C SER A 46 -17.02 -0.79 -6.78
N ALA A 47 -17.16 -1.89 -7.52
CA ALA A 47 -17.13 -1.87 -8.97
C ALA A 47 -18.29 -1.04 -9.59
N GLN A 48 -19.41 -0.89 -8.87
CA GLN A 48 -20.56 -0.07 -9.24
C GLN A 48 -20.50 1.35 -8.67
N GLN A 49 -19.40 1.77 -8.06
CA GLN A 49 -19.24 3.05 -7.36
C GLN A 49 -20.28 3.29 -6.26
N LYS A 50 -20.76 2.22 -5.63
CA LYS A 50 -21.69 2.27 -4.49
C LYS A 50 -20.92 2.08 -3.18
N GLU A 51 -21.46 2.61 -2.08
CA GLU A 51 -20.87 2.41 -0.76
C GLU A 51 -20.93 0.94 -0.35
N PRO A 52 -19.80 0.24 -0.22
CA PRO A 52 -19.76 -1.19 0.07
C PRO A 52 -20.39 -1.54 1.42
N LEU A 53 -20.26 -0.65 2.42
CA LEU A 53 -20.80 -0.86 3.76
C LEU A 53 -22.31 -1.01 3.75
N VAL A 54 -23.03 -0.19 2.99
CA VAL A 54 -24.49 -0.28 2.85
C VAL A 54 -24.89 -1.65 2.30
N GLN A 55 -24.21 -2.11 1.24
CA GLN A 55 -24.50 -3.40 0.61
C GLN A 55 -24.24 -4.59 1.54
N ILE A 56 -23.22 -4.49 2.42
CA ILE A 56 -22.96 -5.49 3.46
C ILE A 56 -24.12 -5.54 4.47
N LEU A 57 -24.62 -4.38 4.86
CA LEU A 57 -25.62 -4.26 5.92
C LEU A 57 -27.05 -4.59 5.45
N GLU A 58 -27.38 -4.42 4.17
CA GLU A 58 -28.73 -4.66 3.61
C GLU A 58 -29.15 -6.12 3.44
N GLY A 59 -28.22 -7.06 3.52
CA GLY A 59 -28.52 -8.48 3.28
C GLY A 59 -29.29 -9.15 4.42
N ASN A 60 -30.00 -10.26 4.11
CA ASN A 60 -30.71 -11.11 5.08
C ASN A 60 -29.92 -12.33 5.56
N THR A 61 -28.65 -12.43 5.18
CA THR A 61 -27.78 -13.53 5.57
C THR A 61 -27.42 -13.46 7.06
N HIS A 62 -26.97 -14.59 7.62
CA HIS A 62 -26.46 -14.64 9.00
C HIS A 62 -25.33 -13.64 9.20
N HIS A 63 -24.40 -13.52 8.26
CA HIS A 63 -23.29 -12.58 8.32
C HIS A 63 -23.75 -11.12 8.30
N ALA A 64 -24.69 -10.76 7.42
CA ALA A 64 -25.24 -9.41 7.38
C ALA A 64 -25.94 -9.03 8.69
N LYS A 65 -26.73 -9.95 9.26
CA LYS A 65 -27.37 -9.75 10.58
C LYS A 65 -26.33 -9.59 11.70
N PHE A 66 -25.25 -10.37 11.67
CA PHE A 66 -24.14 -10.23 12.61
C PHE A 66 -23.47 -8.86 12.48
N CYS A 67 -23.11 -8.45 11.24
CA CYS A 67 -22.51 -7.14 10.99
C CYS A 67 -23.40 -5.99 11.45
N ARG A 68 -24.71 -6.03 11.15
CA ARG A 68 -25.66 -5.02 11.65
C ARG A 68 -25.66 -4.93 13.16
N ARG A 69 -25.71 -6.08 13.85
CA ARG A 69 -25.77 -6.09 15.31
C ARG A 69 -24.50 -5.59 15.98
N VAL A 70 -23.33 -5.96 15.44
CA VAL A 70 -22.03 -5.53 15.99
C VAL A 70 -21.79 -4.05 15.68
N LEU A 71 -21.87 -3.68 14.40
CA LEU A 71 -21.62 -2.29 13.99
C LEU A 71 -22.68 -1.35 14.53
N GLY A 72 -23.96 -1.75 14.49
CA GLY A 72 -25.06 -0.98 15.06
C GLY A 72 -24.85 -0.63 16.53
N ARG A 73 -24.37 -1.60 17.35
CA ARG A 73 -24.03 -1.33 18.76
C ARG A 73 -22.90 -0.34 18.93
N VAL A 74 -21.83 -0.48 18.13
CA VAL A 74 -20.68 0.42 18.20
C VAL A 74 -21.10 1.83 17.79
N LEU A 75 -21.82 1.98 16.67
CA LEU A 75 -22.25 3.29 16.18
C LEU A 75 -23.30 3.93 17.09
N SER A 76 -24.28 3.15 17.59
CA SER A 76 -25.29 3.64 18.56
C SER A 76 -24.62 4.09 19.86
N TYR A 77 -23.63 3.35 20.37
CA TYR A 77 -22.86 3.73 21.53
C TYR A 77 -22.09 5.05 21.29
N ALA A 78 -21.36 5.13 20.18
CA ALA A 78 -20.63 6.36 19.80
C ALA A 78 -21.58 7.57 19.74
N ALA A 79 -22.74 7.42 19.12
CA ALA A 79 -23.74 8.48 19.03
C ALA A 79 -24.30 8.87 20.42
N SER A 80 -24.43 7.92 21.36
CA SER A 80 -24.91 8.19 22.73
C SER A 80 -23.92 9.01 23.59
N LEU A 81 -22.65 9.10 23.16
CA LEU A 81 -21.64 9.90 23.84
C LEU A 81 -21.77 11.42 23.54
N ILE A 82 -22.63 11.78 22.61
CA ILE A 82 -22.99 13.17 22.31
C ILE A 82 -24.33 13.50 23.01
N PRO A 83 -24.41 14.51 23.87
CA PRO A 83 -23.36 15.41 24.37
C PRO A 83 -22.67 14.92 25.65
N ALA A 84 -22.90 13.66 26.08
CA ALA A 84 -22.48 13.17 27.39
C ALA A 84 -20.95 13.28 27.65
N VAL A 85 -20.15 13.12 26.64
CA VAL A 85 -18.66 13.16 26.69
C VAL A 85 -18.12 14.37 25.95
N THR A 86 -18.67 14.67 24.78
CA THR A 86 -18.27 15.79 23.95
C THR A 86 -19.47 16.33 23.16
N GLU A 87 -19.40 17.60 22.77
CA GLU A 87 -20.38 18.25 21.89
C GLU A 87 -20.14 17.95 20.40
N SER A 88 -18.93 17.45 20.06
CA SER A 88 -18.46 17.31 18.67
C SER A 88 -18.31 15.84 18.25
N PRO A 89 -19.00 15.38 17.21
CA PRO A 89 -18.73 14.10 16.57
C PRO A 89 -17.27 13.88 16.15
N GLN A 90 -16.58 14.96 15.76
CA GLN A 90 -15.17 14.93 15.36
C GLN A 90 -14.27 14.33 16.47
N ASP A 91 -14.50 14.68 17.74
CA ASP A 91 -13.64 14.22 18.83
C ASP A 91 -13.69 12.69 19.01
N ILE A 92 -14.88 12.10 18.81
CA ILE A 92 -15.07 10.65 18.89
C ILE A 92 -14.46 9.97 17.66
N ASP A 93 -14.68 10.52 16.47
CA ASP A 93 -14.06 10.01 15.25
C ASP A 93 -12.53 10.06 15.32
N ASP A 94 -11.99 11.14 15.84
CA ASP A 94 -10.54 11.31 16.05
C ASP A 94 -9.99 10.31 17.09
N ALA A 95 -10.73 10.08 18.17
CA ALA A 95 -10.34 9.07 19.17
C ALA A 95 -10.26 7.66 18.55
N MET A 96 -11.23 7.28 17.71
CA MET A 96 -11.23 5.99 17.04
C MET A 96 -10.13 5.87 15.98
N LYS A 97 -9.89 6.93 15.21
CA LYS A 97 -8.83 6.96 14.21
C LYS A 97 -7.44 6.89 14.84
N LEU A 98 -7.18 7.71 15.86
CA LEU A 98 -5.87 7.80 16.50
C LEU A 98 -5.60 6.65 17.49
N GLY A 99 -6.62 6.22 18.23
CA GLY A 99 -6.46 5.19 19.27
C GLY A 99 -6.57 3.76 18.75
N PHE A 100 -7.37 3.53 17.70
CA PHE A 100 -7.69 2.19 17.19
C PHE A 100 -7.35 2.01 15.70
N ASN A 101 -6.69 3.00 15.11
CA ASN A 101 -6.29 2.99 13.70
C ASN A 101 -7.45 2.76 12.71
N TRP A 102 -8.62 3.28 13.02
CA TRP A 102 -9.75 3.26 12.09
C TRP A 102 -9.50 4.23 10.94
N GLN A 103 -9.92 3.85 9.74
CA GLN A 103 -9.82 4.73 8.56
C GLN A 103 -10.91 5.80 8.54
N ARG A 104 -12.13 5.42 8.93
CA ARG A 104 -13.28 6.30 9.09
C ARG A 104 -13.80 6.18 10.53
N GLY A 105 -14.09 7.29 11.17
CA GLY A 105 -14.67 7.30 12.49
C GLY A 105 -16.14 6.90 12.48
N PRO A 106 -16.76 6.66 13.66
CA PRO A 106 -18.16 6.24 13.77
C PRO A 106 -19.15 7.15 13.06
N PHE A 107 -18.96 8.46 13.15
CA PHE A 107 -19.88 9.45 12.54
C PHE A 107 -19.66 9.57 11.03
N GLU A 108 -18.42 9.43 10.56
CA GLU A 108 -18.13 9.30 9.12
C GLU A 108 -18.76 8.04 8.52
N LEU A 109 -18.82 6.93 9.29
CA LEU A 109 -19.49 5.71 8.86
C LEU A 109 -21.01 5.87 8.85
N MET A 110 -21.59 6.57 9.82
CA MET A 110 -23.03 6.87 9.84
C MET A 110 -23.43 7.76 8.68
N ASP A 111 -22.61 8.75 8.30
CA ASP A 111 -22.83 9.57 7.10
C ASP A 111 -22.77 8.71 5.81
N ALA A 112 -21.83 7.77 5.73
CA ALA A 112 -21.72 6.88 4.58
C ALA A 112 -22.90 5.91 4.45
N ILE A 113 -23.48 5.46 5.57
CA ILE A 113 -24.68 4.62 5.59
C ILE A 113 -25.94 5.44 5.27
N GLY A 114 -25.98 6.69 5.71
CA GLY A 114 -27.16 7.58 5.71
C GLY A 114 -27.96 7.43 7.00
N HIS A 115 -28.43 8.56 7.54
CA HIS A 115 -29.03 8.60 8.89
C HIS A 115 -30.36 7.86 8.97
N SER A 116 -31.26 8.04 8.00
CA SER A 116 -32.52 7.29 7.93
C SER A 116 -32.26 5.78 7.87
N LYS A 117 -31.33 5.37 7.00
CA LYS A 117 -30.96 3.96 6.87
C LYS A 117 -30.31 3.39 8.13
N MET A 118 -29.48 4.19 8.80
CA MET A 118 -28.89 3.82 10.08
C MET A 118 -29.98 3.60 11.15
N GLY A 119 -30.98 4.47 11.21
CA GLY A 119 -32.13 4.32 12.09
C GLY A 119 -32.86 3.00 11.88
N GLU A 120 -33.24 2.67 10.64
CA GLU A 120 -33.86 1.39 10.27
C GLU A 120 -33.01 0.19 10.71
N LEU A 121 -31.69 0.22 10.43
CA LEU A 121 -30.78 -0.87 10.79
C LEU A 121 -30.66 -1.08 12.31
N LEU A 122 -30.72 0.01 13.10
CA LEU A 122 -30.72 -0.07 14.56
C LEU A 122 -32.03 -0.67 15.09
N GLU A 123 -33.18 -0.25 14.56
CA GLU A 123 -34.50 -0.79 14.94
C GLU A 123 -34.59 -2.29 14.60
N GLU A 124 -34.17 -2.71 13.38
CA GLU A 124 -34.11 -4.12 13.00
C GLU A 124 -33.19 -4.96 13.90
N ALA A 125 -32.12 -4.34 14.42
CA ALA A 125 -31.21 -4.98 15.39
C ALA A 125 -31.74 -4.96 16.83
N GLY A 126 -32.91 -4.36 17.09
CA GLY A 126 -33.50 -4.20 18.42
C GLY A 126 -32.71 -3.21 19.30
N LEU A 127 -32.06 -2.22 18.69
CA LEU A 127 -31.29 -1.18 19.37
C LEU A 127 -32.06 0.14 19.38
N LYS A 128 -31.88 0.93 20.46
CA LYS A 128 -32.43 2.27 20.52
C LYS A 128 -31.74 3.18 19.50
N VAL A 129 -32.52 3.93 18.74
CA VAL A 129 -31.99 5.00 17.86
C VAL A 129 -31.63 6.21 18.72
N PRO A 130 -30.37 6.65 18.73
CA PRO A 130 -29.93 7.85 19.45
C PRO A 130 -30.58 9.12 18.90
N ASP A 131 -30.86 10.09 19.77
CA ASP A 131 -31.56 11.33 19.41
C ASP A 131 -30.83 12.13 18.33
N ILE A 132 -29.50 12.12 18.31
CA ILE A 132 -28.67 12.81 17.32
C ILE A 132 -28.88 12.27 15.88
N LEU A 133 -29.40 11.03 15.73
CA LEU A 133 -29.72 10.41 14.43
C LEU A 133 -31.15 10.70 13.95
N GLN A 134 -32.00 11.36 14.78
CA GLN A 134 -33.37 11.69 14.39
C GLN A 134 -33.43 12.77 13.30
N LEU A 135 -32.37 13.58 13.16
CA LEU A 135 -32.22 14.53 12.08
C LEU A 135 -31.55 13.84 10.90
N ASP A 136 -32.24 13.78 9.77
CA ASP A 136 -31.68 13.24 8.51
C ASP A 136 -30.76 14.27 7.85
N GLN A 137 -29.69 14.63 8.53
CA GLN A 137 -28.68 15.60 8.12
C GLN A 137 -27.30 15.04 8.43
N PRO A 138 -26.32 15.09 7.49
CA PRO A 138 -25.00 14.54 7.70
C PRO A 138 -24.27 15.19 8.87
N PHE A 139 -23.36 14.45 9.49
CA PHE A 139 -22.47 14.99 10.52
C PHE A 139 -21.39 15.86 9.90
N TYR A 140 -20.90 15.50 8.72
CA TYR A 140 -19.88 16.25 7.99
C TYR A 140 -20.46 16.78 6.68
N GLN A 141 -20.41 18.08 6.50
CA GLN A 141 -20.95 18.77 5.33
C GLN A 141 -19.93 19.74 4.75
N VAL A 142 -19.87 19.81 3.41
CA VAL A 142 -19.13 20.86 2.69
C VAL A 142 -20.05 22.06 2.51
N ASP A 143 -19.63 23.22 3.01
CA ASP A 143 -20.29 24.50 2.83
C ASP A 143 -19.32 25.46 2.12
N GLY A 144 -19.58 25.70 0.84
CA GLY A 144 -18.65 26.42 -0.02
C GLY A 144 -17.31 25.68 -0.13
N SER A 145 -16.24 26.30 0.36
CA SER A 145 -14.88 25.69 0.39
C SER A 145 -14.49 25.14 1.77
N ALA A 146 -15.41 25.18 2.74
CA ALA A 146 -15.16 24.76 4.11
C ALA A 146 -15.84 23.41 4.42
N LEU A 147 -15.13 22.51 5.09
CA LEU A 147 -15.73 21.36 5.74
C LEU A 147 -16.25 21.77 7.11
N THR A 148 -17.47 21.37 7.42
CA THR A 148 -18.14 21.67 8.69
C THR A 148 -18.61 20.41 9.38
N VAL A 149 -18.76 20.47 10.70
CA VAL A 149 -19.21 19.35 11.57
C VAL A 149 -20.47 19.79 12.32
N ARG A 150 -21.51 18.96 12.30
CA ARG A 150 -22.74 19.15 13.06
C ARG A 150 -22.54 18.77 14.52
N HIS A 151 -22.67 19.74 15.41
CA HIS A 151 -22.53 19.55 16.87
C HIS A 151 -23.83 19.10 17.53
N ALA A 152 -23.77 18.83 18.86
CA ALA A 152 -24.93 18.45 19.68
C ALA A 152 -26.08 19.47 19.62
N ASP A 153 -25.77 20.74 19.50
CA ASP A 153 -26.74 21.84 19.36
C ASP A 153 -27.33 21.95 17.94
N THR A 154 -27.12 20.94 17.09
CA THR A 154 -27.55 20.85 15.69
C THR A 154 -26.94 21.88 14.75
N LYS A 155 -26.03 22.74 15.22
CA LYS A 155 -25.33 23.72 14.38
C LYS A 155 -24.08 23.14 13.76
N TYR A 156 -23.83 23.54 12.53
CA TYR A 156 -22.56 23.25 11.85
C TYR A 156 -21.50 24.24 12.29
N LYS A 157 -20.35 23.71 12.71
CA LYS A 157 -19.16 24.49 13.05
C LYS A 157 -17.99 24.07 12.14
N PRO A 158 -17.03 24.95 11.87
CA PRO A 158 -15.90 24.60 11.03
C PRO A 158 -15.16 23.34 11.53
N PHE A 159 -14.88 22.40 10.63
CA PHE A 159 -13.95 21.31 10.91
C PHE A 159 -12.56 21.89 11.13
N SER A 160 -11.95 21.62 12.25
CA SER A 160 -10.64 22.16 12.59
C SER A 160 -9.71 21.07 13.11
N LEU A 161 -8.44 21.18 12.76
CA LEU A 161 -7.38 20.30 13.21
C LEU A 161 -6.31 21.13 13.95
N PRO A 162 -5.56 20.51 14.86
CA PRO A 162 -4.43 21.18 15.51
C PRO A 162 -3.44 21.74 14.49
N ALA A 163 -2.72 22.79 14.86
CA ALA A 163 -1.73 23.40 13.98
C ALA A 163 -0.68 22.37 13.51
N GLY A 164 -0.39 22.38 12.23
CA GLY A 164 0.54 21.45 11.58
C GLY A 164 0.01 20.03 11.39
N VAL A 165 -1.29 19.81 11.51
CA VAL A 165 -1.98 18.57 11.18
C VAL A 165 -2.78 18.75 9.90
N ILE A 166 -2.58 17.86 8.92
CA ILE A 166 -3.36 17.80 7.68
C ILE A 166 -3.84 16.37 7.50
N ARG A 167 -5.17 16.18 7.48
CA ARG A 167 -5.81 14.94 7.04
C ARG A 167 -6.31 15.14 5.62
N PHE A 168 -5.58 14.62 4.67
CA PHE A 168 -5.89 14.85 3.26
C PHE A 168 -7.25 14.25 2.86
N GLN A 169 -7.61 13.08 3.39
CA GLN A 169 -8.93 12.47 3.17
C GLN A 169 -10.12 13.38 3.57
N MET A 170 -9.92 14.27 4.55
CA MET A 170 -10.95 15.27 4.92
C MET A 170 -10.83 16.50 4.03
N LYS A 171 -9.61 16.97 3.77
CA LYS A 171 -9.34 18.14 2.95
C LYS A 171 -9.76 17.95 1.50
N ARG A 172 -9.53 16.78 0.92
CA ARG A 172 -9.92 16.45 -0.47
C ARG A 172 -11.43 16.63 -0.73
N ARG A 173 -12.28 16.52 0.30
CA ARG A 173 -13.74 16.72 0.18
C ARG A 173 -14.12 18.14 -0.28
N THR A 174 -13.21 19.09 -0.09
CA THR A 174 -13.37 20.50 -0.52
C THR A 174 -12.49 20.85 -1.73
N MET A 175 -11.85 19.87 -2.35
CA MET A 175 -10.94 20.06 -3.47
C MET A 175 -11.41 19.30 -4.70
N THR A 176 -11.08 19.80 -5.87
CA THR A 176 -11.29 19.10 -7.14
C THR A 176 -9.93 18.65 -7.66
N PRO A 177 -9.74 17.36 -7.99
CA PRO A 177 -8.52 16.91 -8.65
C PRO A 177 -8.40 17.54 -10.04
N ILE A 178 -7.18 17.81 -10.48
CA ILE A 178 -6.92 18.26 -11.86
C ILE A 178 -6.89 17.10 -12.85
N LEU A 179 -6.59 15.89 -12.36
CA LEU A 179 -6.68 14.64 -13.10
C LEU A 179 -7.11 13.53 -12.14
N GLU A 180 -8.01 12.66 -12.56
CA GLU A 180 -8.51 11.54 -11.76
C GLU A 180 -8.91 10.38 -12.66
N ASN A 181 -8.64 9.16 -12.20
CA ASN A 181 -9.16 7.92 -12.76
C ASN A 181 -9.57 6.96 -11.64
N GLU A 182 -9.88 5.70 -11.96
CA GLU A 182 -10.33 4.71 -10.98
C GLU A 182 -9.30 4.30 -9.93
N ALA A 183 -8.03 4.65 -10.10
CA ALA A 183 -6.94 4.19 -9.24
C ALA A 183 -6.17 5.29 -8.52
N ALA A 184 -6.14 6.51 -9.08
CA ALA A 184 -5.37 7.61 -8.52
C ALA A 184 -5.95 8.97 -8.90
N SER A 185 -5.61 9.99 -8.10
CA SER A 185 -5.97 11.39 -8.34
C SER A 185 -4.75 12.29 -8.21
N LEU A 186 -4.74 13.37 -8.99
CA LEU A 186 -3.74 14.43 -8.94
C LEU A 186 -4.38 15.73 -8.47
N PHE A 187 -3.86 16.28 -7.39
CA PHE A 187 -4.34 17.54 -6.81
C PHE A 187 -3.29 18.63 -6.86
N VAL A 188 -3.74 19.88 -6.89
CA VAL A 188 -2.91 21.08 -6.66
C VAL A 188 -3.05 21.51 -5.20
N LEU A 189 -1.93 21.63 -4.49
CA LEU A 189 -1.90 22.14 -3.13
C LEU A 189 -1.39 23.57 -3.12
N ASN A 190 -2.27 24.49 -2.66
CA ASN A 190 -1.96 25.90 -2.48
C ASN A 190 -2.31 26.35 -1.07
N GLY A 191 -1.47 27.20 -0.46
CA GLY A 191 -1.76 27.81 0.84
C GLY A 191 -1.66 26.86 2.04
N PHE A 192 -0.99 25.72 1.90
CA PHE A 192 -0.76 24.77 3.01
C PHE A 192 0.46 25.11 3.87
N ALA A 193 1.40 25.87 3.32
CA ALA A 193 2.53 26.45 4.05
C ALA A 193 2.89 27.81 3.44
N GLU A 194 3.48 28.71 4.26
CA GLU A 194 3.91 30.03 3.82
C GLU A 194 5.03 29.89 2.77
N GLY A 195 4.90 30.59 1.65
CA GLY A 195 5.86 30.57 0.55
C GLY A 195 5.87 29.31 -0.31
N VAL A 196 5.05 28.30 0.01
CA VAL A 196 4.99 27.04 -0.74
C VAL A 196 3.63 26.92 -1.41
N ASN A 197 3.60 27.05 -2.73
CA ASN A 197 2.38 26.98 -3.53
C ASN A 197 2.63 26.15 -4.78
N ASP A 198 1.56 25.83 -5.49
CA ASP A 198 1.57 25.11 -6.75
C ASP A 198 2.25 23.73 -6.65
N LEU A 199 2.08 23.04 -5.51
CA LEU A 199 2.53 21.66 -5.38
C LEU A 199 1.56 20.69 -6.07
N ARG A 200 2.08 19.56 -6.48
CA ARG A 200 1.29 18.44 -6.98
C ARG A 200 1.26 17.32 -5.95
N LEU A 201 0.08 16.80 -5.66
CA LEU A 201 -0.10 15.64 -4.79
C LEU A 201 -0.75 14.52 -5.58
N VAL A 202 -0.06 13.40 -5.66
CA VAL A 202 -0.59 12.13 -6.17
C VAL A 202 -1.14 11.33 -5.00
N GLU A 203 -2.42 10.95 -5.08
CA GLU A 203 -3.10 10.09 -4.13
C GLU A 203 -3.54 8.81 -4.81
N PHE A 204 -3.06 7.64 -4.34
CA PHE A 204 -3.59 6.35 -4.74
C PHE A 204 -4.85 6.02 -3.92
N HIS A 205 -5.89 5.49 -4.59
CA HIS A 205 -7.16 5.15 -3.94
C HIS A 205 -7.82 3.88 -4.51
N SER A 206 -7.08 3.07 -5.27
CA SER A 206 -7.51 1.72 -5.65
C SER A 206 -7.67 0.81 -4.42
N LYS A 207 -8.26 -0.38 -4.57
CA LYS A 207 -8.36 -1.35 -3.48
C LYS A 207 -6.97 -1.69 -2.93
N ALA A 208 -6.74 -1.47 -1.63
CA ALA A 208 -5.44 -1.60 -0.96
C ALA A 208 -4.32 -0.76 -1.61
N ASN A 209 -4.68 0.26 -2.39
CA ASN A 209 -3.78 1.07 -3.19
C ASN A 209 -2.84 0.23 -4.09
N ALA A 210 -3.40 -0.88 -4.62
CA ALA A 210 -2.69 -1.70 -5.59
C ALA A 210 -2.47 -0.90 -6.87
N LEU A 211 -1.24 -0.96 -7.39
CA LEU A 211 -0.85 -0.18 -8.57
C LEU A 211 -1.28 -0.89 -9.85
N THR A 212 -1.90 -0.12 -10.73
CA THR A 212 -2.40 -0.54 -12.04
C THR A 212 -1.84 0.38 -13.14
N ASP A 213 -2.13 0.10 -14.39
CA ASP A 213 -1.84 1.04 -15.49
C ASP A 213 -2.40 2.43 -15.21
N ALA A 214 -3.64 2.51 -14.71
CA ALA A 214 -4.30 3.77 -14.36
C ALA A 214 -3.54 4.55 -13.27
N SER A 215 -3.01 3.87 -12.24
CA SER A 215 -2.16 4.52 -11.23
C SER A 215 -0.91 5.12 -11.86
N MET A 216 -0.27 4.37 -12.77
CA MET A 216 0.98 4.79 -13.39
C MET A 216 0.78 5.89 -14.45
N GLU A 217 -0.40 6.01 -15.06
CA GLU A 217 -0.78 7.15 -15.88
C GLU A 217 -0.74 8.47 -15.10
N ILE A 218 -1.27 8.47 -13.86
CA ILE A 218 -1.22 9.66 -12.99
C ILE A 218 0.23 9.97 -12.57
N VAL A 219 1.04 8.94 -12.24
CA VAL A 219 2.47 9.12 -11.91
C VAL A 219 3.25 9.66 -13.12
N ALA A 220 2.93 9.23 -14.33
CA ALA A 220 3.55 9.78 -15.53
C ALA A 220 3.12 11.23 -15.80
N ALA A 221 1.83 11.52 -15.64
CA ALA A 221 1.26 12.85 -15.89
C ALA A 221 1.83 13.90 -14.94
N VAL A 222 2.00 13.58 -13.64
CA VAL A 222 2.57 14.51 -12.66
C VAL A 222 4.00 14.89 -12.96
N SER A 223 4.75 14.03 -13.65
CA SER A 223 6.12 14.32 -14.06
C SER A 223 6.20 15.37 -15.19
N GLU A 224 5.11 15.58 -15.91
CA GLU A 224 4.98 16.58 -16.97
C GLU A 224 4.32 17.88 -16.46
N ASP A 225 3.34 17.76 -15.55
CA ASP A 225 2.72 18.89 -14.82
C ASP A 225 3.11 18.82 -13.34
N HIS A 226 4.37 19.11 -13.04
CA HIS A 226 4.99 18.90 -11.73
C HIS A 226 4.81 20.07 -10.74
N GLY A 227 4.32 21.23 -11.20
CA GLY A 227 4.27 22.44 -10.37
C GLY A 227 5.62 22.83 -9.80
N SER A 228 5.65 23.27 -8.55
CA SER A 228 6.88 23.60 -7.82
C SER A 228 7.48 22.43 -7.01
N GLY A 229 6.80 21.30 -6.96
CA GLY A 229 7.23 20.08 -6.27
C GLY A 229 6.13 19.03 -6.24
N ILE A 230 6.53 17.76 -6.09
CA ILE A 230 5.63 16.61 -6.14
C ILE A 230 5.63 15.89 -4.79
N ILE A 231 4.45 15.55 -4.31
CA ILE A 231 4.24 14.69 -3.13
C ILE A 231 3.45 13.47 -3.55
N ILE A 232 3.89 12.28 -3.14
CA ILE A 232 3.13 11.04 -3.29
C ILE A 232 2.72 10.59 -1.89
N HIS A 233 1.42 10.68 -1.60
CA HIS A 233 0.85 10.44 -0.28
C HIS A 233 -0.61 10.03 -0.36
N ASN A 234 -1.05 9.25 0.62
CA ASN A 234 -2.46 9.01 0.91
C ASN A 234 -2.68 8.77 2.40
N ASP A 235 -3.90 9.02 2.87
CA ASP A 235 -4.32 8.76 4.24
C ASP A 235 -4.94 7.37 4.44
N ALA A 236 -4.82 6.47 3.46
CA ALA A 236 -5.32 5.10 3.58
C ALA A 236 -4.50 4.28 4.60
N GLN A 237 -5.00 3.11 5.01
CA GLN A 237 -4.31 2.22 5.95
C GLN A 237 -2.91 1.83 5.47
N HIS A 238 -2.74 1.68 4.16
CA HIS A 238 -1.51 1.32 3.50
C HIS A 238 -1.18 2.33 2.42
N PHE A 239 0.09 2.65 2.25
CA PHE A 239 0.55 3.45 1.14
C PHE A 239 0.27 2.74 -0.19
N SER A 240 0.73 1.49 -0.31
CA SER A 240 0.42 0.60 -1.43
C SER A 240 0.80 -0.84 -1.11
N ALA A 241 -0.06 -1.79 -1.48
CA ALA A 241 0.22 -3.22 -1.37
C ALA A 241 1.07 -3.76 -2.54
N GLY A 242 1.55 -2.89 -3.44
CA GLY A 242 2.28 -3.27 -4.65
C GLY A 242 1.40 -3.30 -5.90
N VAL A 243 1.86 -3.95 -6.94
CA VAL A 243 1.09 -4.09 -8.19
C VAL A 243 -0.09 -5.05 -8.05
N ASP A 244 -1.14 -4.84 -8.85
CA ASP A 244 -2.32 -5.72 -8.86
C ASP A 244 -1.97 -7.10 -9.43
N LEU A 245 -1.85 -8.09 -8.54
CA LEU A 245 -1.55 -9.47 -8.91
C LEU A 245 -2.67 -10.12 -9.75
N ASN A 246 -3.93 -9.64 -9.69
CA ASN A 246 -5.00 -10.16 -10.54
C ASN A 246 -4.72 -9.86 -12.01
N ALA A 247 -4.19 -8.67 -12.32
CA ALA A 247 -3.80 -8.32 -13.67
C ALA A 247 -2.73 -9.29 -14.20
N PHE A 248 -1.69 -9.59 -13.40
CA PHE A 248 -0.65 -10.53 -13.79
C PHE A 248 -1.15 -11.96 -13.94
N ARG A 249 -2.01 -12.46 -13.04
CA ARG A 249 -2.66 -13.77 -13.21
C ARG A 249 -3.40 -13.85 -14.54
N ASN A 250 -4.17 -12.83 -14.88
CA ASN A 250 -4.90 -12.76 -16.16
C ASN A 250 -3.97 -12.75 -17.38
N TYR A 251 -2.85 -12.02 -17.34
CA TYR A 251 -1.85 -12.05 -18.41
C TYR A 251 -1.23 -13.44 -18.57
N ILE A 252 -0.86 -14.09 -17.46
CA ILE A 252 -0.26 -15.44 -17.47
C ILE A 252 -1.24 -16.47 -18.05
N GLU A 253 -2.50 -16.46 -17.63
CA GLU A 253 -3.55 -17.37 -18.12
C GLU A 253 -3.78 -17.23 -19.64
N ARG A 254 -3.69 -16.00 -20.15
CA ARG A 254 -3.80 -15.70 -21.56
C ARG A 254 -2.50 -15.88 -22.32
N LYS A 255 -1.40 -16.17 -21.63
CA LYS A 255 -0.03 -16.19 -22.18
C LYS A 255 0.35 -14.88 -22.89
N ASP A 256 -0.16 -13.76 -22.37
CA ASP A 256 0.10 -12.44 -22.93
C ASP A 256 1.38 -11.83 -22.32
N TRP A 257 2.51 -12.37 -22.74
CA TRP A 257 3.84 -11.93 -22.28
C TRP A 257 4.16 -10.51 -22.75
N ASN A 258 3.64 -10.11 -23.90
CA ASN A 258 3.79 -8.74 -24.40
C ASN A 258 3.00 -7.74 -23.54
N GLY A 259 1.84 -8.13 -23.05
CA GLY A 259 1.06 -7.33 -22.09
C GLY A 259 1.82 -7.09 -20.80
N ILE A 260 2.49 -8.13 -20.25
CA ILE A 260 3.35 -7.98 -19.06
C ILE A 260 4.52 -7.04 -19.36
N ASP A 261 5.26 -7.22 -20.48
CA ASP A 261 6.38 -6.33 -20.84
C ASP A 261 5.91 -4.87 -20.97
N ALA A 262 4.80 -4.66 -21.67
CA ALA A 262 4.24 -3.34 -21.88
C ALA A 262 3.82 -2.65 -20.55
N PHE A 263 3.21 -3.38 -19.63
CA PHE A 263 2.86 -2.88 -18.30
C PHE A 263 4.12 -2.47 -17.53
N LEU A 264 5.10 -3.38 -17.42
CA LEU A 264 6.34 -3.11 -16.67
C LEU A 264 7.14 -1.96 -17.30
N LYS A 265 7.15 -1.87 -18.62
CA LYS A 265 7.82 -0.77 -19.34
C LYS A 265 7.17 0.57 -19.03
N ARG A 266 5.83 0.68 -19.07
CA ARG A 266 5.11 1.90 -18.68
C ARG A 266 5.38 2.27 -17.24
N PHE A 267 5.38 1.28 -16.33
CA PHE A 267 5.73 1.51 -14.94
C PHE A 267 7.13 2.11 -14.80
N GLN A 268 8.15 1.47 -15.39
CA GLN A 268 9.53 1.94 -15.37
C GLN A 268 9.69 3.33 -15.97
N GLU A 269 9.01 3.61 -17.09
CA GLU A 269 9.02 4.93 -17.71
C GLU A 269 8.43 6.01 -16.81
N ALA A 270 7.31 5.70 -16.12
CA ALA A 270 6.65 6.63 -15.19
C ALA A 270 7.56 6.98 -14.00
N VAL A 271 8.12 5.97 -13.32
CA VAL A 271 9.01 6.21 -12.17
C VAL A 271 10.36 6.80 -12.57
N CYS A 272 10.86 6.49 -13.77
CA CYS A 272 12.06 7.11 -14.31
C CYS A 272 11.83 8.61 -14.58
N LYS A 273 10.70 8.97 -15.19
CA LYS A 273 10.33 10.38 -15.39
C LYS A 273 10.20 11.10 -14.04
N LEU A 274 9.53 10.47 -13.07
CA LEU A 274 9.37 11.00 -11.71
C LEU A 274 10.72 11.31 -11.05
N LYS A 275 11.70 10.38 -11.14
CA LYS A 275 13.05 10.54 -10.56
C LYS A 275 13.83 11.73 -11.15
N TYR A 276 13.61 12.03 -12.40
CA TYR A 276 14.38 13.05 -13.14
C TYR A 276 13.59 14.34 -13.41
N THR A 277 12.49 14.57 -12.67
CA THR A 277 11.77 15.84 -12.74
C THR A 277 12.66 17.01 -12.28
N PRO A 278 12.46 18.22 -12.82
CA PRO A 278 13.24 19.39 -12.42
C PRO A 278 12.80 20.01 -11.09
N VAL A 279 11.94 19.35 -10.34
CA VAL A 279 11.41 19.78 -9.03
C VAL A 279 11.53 18.69 -7.99
N PRO A 280 11.60 19.01 -6.67
CA PRO A 280 11.69 17.99 -5.62
C PRO A 280 10.50 17.03 -5.61
N VAL A 281 10.77 15.76 -5.40
CA VAL A 281 9.79 14.68 -5.28
C VAL A 281 9.90 14.04 -3.90
N ILE A 282 8.83 14.13 -3.11
CA ILE A 282 8.78 13.57 -1.75
C ILE A 282 7.74 12.44 -1.68
N GLY A 283 8.20 11.25 -1.28
CA GLY A 283 7.32 10.15 -0.90
C GLY A 283 6.97 10.24 0.59
N ALA A 284 5.68 10.19 0.93
CA ALA A 284 5.23 10.28 2.32
C ALA A 284 4.36 9.06 2.71
N PRO A 285 4.97 7.86 2.88
CA PRO A 285 4.25 6.63 3.14
C PRO A 285 3.84 6.46 4.60
N SER A 286 2.69 5.79 4.81
CA SER A 286 2.27 5.20 6.07
C SER A 286 1.74 3.79 5.87
N GLY A 287 1.88 2.92 6.88
CA GLY A 287 1.49 1.52 6.78
C GLY A 287 2.35 0.75 5.78
N LEU A 288 1.75 -0.15 5.00
CA LEU A 288 2.47 -0.99 4.05
C LEU A 288 2.83 -0.21 2.78
N ALA A 289 4.10 -0.28 2.37
CA ALA A 289 4.63 0.16 1.10
C ALA A 289 5.49 -0.97 0.52
N ALA A 290 4.85 -1.93 -0.14
CA ALA A 290 5.49 -3.16 -0.59
C ALA A 290 5.57 -3.22 -2.12
N GLY A 291 6.56 -3.95 -2.61
CA GLY A 291 6.70 -4.22 -4.03
C GLY A 291 6.69 -2.95 -4.88
N GLY A 292 5.86 -2.91 -5.90
CA GLY A 292 5.68 -1.72 -6.76
C GLY A 292 5.43 -0.43 -6.00
N GLY A 293 4.76 -0.48 -4.84
CA GLY A 293 4.57 0.69 -3.97
C GLY A 293 5.90 1.23 -3.44
N PHE A 294 6.82 0.34 -3.04
CA PHE A 294 8.16 0.75 -2.66
C PHE A 294 8.99 1.16 -3.88
N GLU A 295 8.79 0.54 -5.06
CA GLU A 295 9.48 0.95 -6.29
C GLU A 295 9.18 2.41 -6.65
N VAL A 296 7.94 2.87 -6.50
CA VAL A 296 7.61 4.31 -6.65
C VAL A 296 8.38 5.17 -5.64
N LEU A 297 8.38 4.79 -4.36
CA LEU A 297 9.11 5.52 -3.31
C LEU A 297 10.62 5.52 -3.53
N ALA A 298 11.17 4.44 -4.07
CA ALA A 298 12.59 4.32 -4.35
C ALA A 298 13.09 5.36 -5.38
N HIS A 299 12.19 5.87 -6.21
CA HIS A 299 12.46 6.90 -7.22
C HIS A 299 12.16 8.33 -6.75
N CYS A 300 11.74 8.53 -5.49
CA CYS A 300 11.61 9.86 -4.89
C CYS A 300 12.98 10.38 -4.41
N ASP A 301 13.15 11.70 -4.37
CA ASP A 301 14.37 12.33 -3.85
C ASP A 301 14.55 12.07 -2.37
N LYS A 302 13.46 12.19 -1.60
CA LYS A 302 13.44 11.92 -0.15
C LYS A 302 12.12 11.27 0.26
N LEU A 303 12.19 10.56 1.40
CA LEU A 303 11.02 10.01 2.05
C LEU A 303 10.76 10.69 3.39
N VAL A 304 9.49 10.92 3.67
CA VAL A 304 8.97 11.29 4.99
C VAL A 304 8.13 10.14 5.48
N VAL A 305 8.68 9.30 6.35
CA VAL A 305 8.13 7.97 6.64
C VAL A 305 7.48 7.94 8.03
N HIS A 306 6.26 7.44 8.11
CA HIS A 306 5.63 7.17 9.41
C HIS A 306 6.37 6.05 10.14
N THR A 307 6.51 6.15 11.48
CA THR A 307 7.25 5.19 12.32
C THR A 307 6.80 3.73 12.17
N ASN A 308 5.52 3.50 11.86
CA ASN A 308 4.95 2.15 11.70
C ASN A 308 4.89 1.70 10.23
N SER A 309 5.63 2.36 9.33
CA SER A 309 5.66 1.94 7.92
C SER A 309 6.44 0.64 7.74
N ILE A 310 5.87 -0.24 6.93
CA ILE A 310 6.52 -1.48 6.50
C ILE A 310 6.94 -1.30 5.06
N MET A 311 8.24 -1.34 4.78
CA MET A 311 8.77 -1.11 3.43
C MET A 311 9.60 -2.29 2.95
N GLY A 312 9.48 -2.63 1.68
CA GLY A 312 10.32 -3.65 1.06
C GLY A 312 9.81 -4.19 -0.26
N LEU A 313 10.65 -4.97 -0.88
CA LEU A 313 10.40 -5.66 -2.14
C LEU A 313 10.11 -7.13 -1.85
N VAL A 314 8.89 -7.57 -2.16
CA VAL A 314 8.34 -8.86 -1.72
C VAL A 314 8.03 -9.81 -2.88
N GLU A 315 8.40 -9.44 -4.09
CA GLU A 315 8.04 -10.12 -5.34
C GLU A 315 8.52 -11.57 -5.39
N SER A 316 9.67 -11.89 -4.80
CA SER A 316 10.20 -13.26 -4.76
C SER A 316 9.31 -14.23 -3.98
N ALA A 317 8.55 -13.75 -3.00
CA ALA A 317 7.58 -14.56 -2.27
C ALA A 317 6.49 -15.12 -3.21
N VAL A 318 6.08 -14.36 -4.22
CA VAL A 318 5.11 -14.80 -5.24
C VAL A 318 5.77 -15.34 -6.51
N GLY A 319 7.09 -15.55 -6.49
CA GLY A 319 7.83 -16.22 -7.55
C GLY A 319 8.23 -15.34 -8.74
N VAL A 320 8.21 -14.00 -8.60
CA VAL A 320 8.71 -13.06 -9.60
C VAL A 320 9.82 -12.18 -9.01
N VAL A 321 10.33 -11.24 -9.81
CA VAL A 321 11.32 -10.25 -9.38
C VAL A 321 10.69 -8.86 -9.37
N PRO A 322 11.24 -7.87 -8.64
CA PRO A 322 10.88 -6.47 -8.84
C PRO A 322 11.05 -6.09 -10.31
N GLY A 323 10.01 -5.53 -10.90
CA GLY A 323 10.00 -5.21 -12.34
C GLY A 323 9.85 -3.72 -12.65
N GLY A 324 9.66 -2.88 -11.64
CA GLY A 324 9.49 -1.43 -11.77
C GLY A 324 10.77 -0.63 -11.46
N GLY A 325 11.94 -1.27 -11.41
CA GLY A 325 13.22 -0.64 -11.09
C GLY A 325 13.71 -0.93 -9.67
N GLY A 326 13.04 -1.82 -8.95
CA GLY A 326 13.38 -2.14 -7.56
C GLY A 326 14.74 -2.80 -7.38
N ILE A 327 15.15 -3.69 -8.29
CA ILE A 327 16.49 -4.28 -8.27
C ILE A 327 17.53 -3.19 -8.48
N LYS A 328 17.37 -2.41 -9.54
CA LYS A 328 18.30 -1.32 -9.92
C LYS A 328 18.48 -0.31 -8.78
N GLU A 329 17.38 0.19 -8.19
CA GLU A 329 17.47 1.19 -7.12
C GLU A 329 18.07 0.60 -5.84
N THR A 330 17.74 -0.63 -5.46
CA THR A 330 18.32 -1.28 -4.28
C THR A 330 19.81 -1.54 -4.49
N TYR A 331 20.21 -1.97 -5.70
CA TYR A 331 21.59 -2.21 -6.08
C TYR A 331 22.43 -0.92 -6.00
N LEU A 332 21.91 0.20 -6.52
CA LEU A 332 22.56 1.50 -6.44
C LEU A 332 22.69 2.00 -4.98
N ARG A 333 21.64 1.84 -4.18
CA ARG A 333 21.65 2.23 -2.75
C ARG A 333 22.70 1.44 -1.97
N TRP A 334 22.81 0.14 -2.20
CA TRP A 334 23.86 -0.68 -1.59
C TRP A 334 25.24 -0.31 -2.09
N PHE A 335 25.42 0.00 -3.38
CA PHE A 335 26.69 0.51 -3.88
C PHE A 335 27.12 1.82 -3.20
N ASN A 336 26.19 2.75 -3.07
CA ASN A 336 26.47 4.01 -2.36
C ASN A 336 26.88 3.79 -0.89
N LYS A 337 26.40 2.72 -0.26
CA LYS A 337 26.75 2.35 1.11
C LYS A 337 28.08 1.61 1.23
N THR A 338 28.35 0.68 0.31
CA THR A 338 29.49 -0.25 0.41
C THR A 338 30.69 0.16 -0.46
N HIS A 339 30.47 0.98 -1.47
CA HIS A 339 31.43 1.34 -2.52
C HIS A 339 32.02 0.12 -3.27
N SER A 340 31.31 -1.00 -3.26
CA SER A 340 31.66 -2.27 -3.94
C SER A 340 30.46 -2.80 -4.69
N TRP A 341 30.61 -3.07 -5.98
CA TRP A 341 29.53 -3.64 -6.80
C TRP A 341 29.22 -5.08 -6.43
N GLU A 342 30.23 -5.85 -5.98
CA GLU A 342 30.07 -7.21 -5.50
C GLU A 342 29.26 -7.27 -4.20
N ASP A 343 29.60 -6.41 -3.23
CA ASP A 343 28.84 -6.32 -1.97
C ASP A 343 27.43 -5.78 -2.20
N ALA A 344 27.28 -4.82 -3.11
CA ALA A 344 25.99 -4.30 -3.50
C ALA A 344 25.10 -5.38 -4.12
N ALA A 345 25.65 -6.17 -5.04
CA ALA A 345 24.92 -7.29 -5.66
C ALA A 345 24.55 -8.35 -4.63
N TRP A 346 25.47 -8.74 -3.75
CA TRP A 346 25.21 -9.72 -2.70
C TRP A 346 24.09 -9.25 -1.75
N ASN A 347 24.19 -8.03 -1.22
CA ASN A 347 23.20 -7.50 -0.28
C ASN A 347 21.83 -7.29 -0.94
N THR A 348 21.78 -6.78 -2.16
CA THR A 348 20.54 -6.67 -2.93
C THR A 348 19.90 -8.04 -3.13
N TRP A 349 20.69 -9.01 -3.57
CA TRP A 349 20.24 -10.37 -3.78
C TRP A 349 19.68 -11.02 -2.51
N MET A 350 20.36 -10.82 -1.36
CA MET A 350 19.87 -11.29 -0.06
C MET A 350 18.54 -10.64 0.33
N ASN A 351 18.43 -9.30 0.20
CA ASN A 351 17.19 -8.59 0.51
C ASN A 351 16.03 -9.13 -0.32
N LEU A 352 16.22 -9.22 -1.63
CA LEU A 352 15.16 -9.59 -2.56
C LEU A 352 14.85 -11.07 -2.53
N GLY A 353 15.86 -11.93 -2.42
CA GLY A 353 15.69 -13.38 -2.35
C GLY A 353 14.87 -13.82 -1.13
N TYR A 354 15.04 -13.14 0.00
CA TYR A 354 14.25 -13.38 1.21
C TYR A 354 12.94 -12.58 1.28
N ALA A 355 12.60 -11.81 0.27
CA ALA A 355 11.47 -10.88 0.32
C ALA A 355 11.49 -10.02 1.59
N ALA A 356 12.69 -9.54 1.97
CA ALA A 356 12.90 -8.89 3.25
C ALA A 356 12.17 -7.54 3.33
N THR A 357 11.51 -7.30 4.45
CA THR A 357 10.82 -6.05 4.76
C THR A 357 11.31 -5.47 6.08
N GLY A 358 11.40 -4.15 6.16
CA GLY A 358 11.59 -3.45 7.43
C GLY A 358 10.24 -3.01 7.99
N SER A 359 9.93 -3.40 9.22
CA SER A 359 8.67 -3.04 9.89
C SER A 359 8.73 -1.69 10.64
N SER A 360 9.79 -0.96 10.46
CA SER A 360 9.99 0.43 10.90
C SER A 360 11.06 1.08 10.02
N PRO A 361 11.21 2.44 10.02
CA PRO A 361 12.32 3.11 9.34
C PRO A 361 13.69 2.57 9.72
N GLU A 362 13.94 2.31 11.01
CA GLU A 362 15.23 1.79 11.50
C GLU A 362 15.53 0.37 11.00
N LEU A 363 14.51 -0.48 10.89
CA LEU A 363 14.65 -1.83 10.30
C LEU A 363 14.80 -1.76 8.78
N SER A 364 14.10 -0.83 8.14
CA SER A 364 14.22 -0.55 6.70
C SER A 364 15.59 0.02 6.32
N ALA A 365 16.24 0.77 7.23
CA ALA A 365 17.57 1.31 7.01
C ALA A 365 18.64 0.19 6.88
N LYS A 366 18.47 -0.91 7.61
CA LYS A 366 19.35 -2.09 7.50
C LYS A 366 19.28 -2.76 6.13
N LEU A 367 18.19 -2.54 5.40
CA LEU A 367 17.93 -3.07 4.07
C LEU A 367 18.11 -2.01 2.96
N GLN A 368 18.56 -0.80 3.31
CA GLN A 368 18.67 0.35 2.43
C GLN A 368 17.34 0.75 1.76
N TYR A 369 16.20 0.41 2.38
CA TYR A 369 14.88 0.90 1.96
C TYR A 369 14.56 2.27 2.56
N PHE A 370 15.17 2.61 3.68
CA PHE A 370 15.22 3.94 4.29
C PHE A 370 16.69 4.40 4.37
N LEU A 371 17.00 5.62 3.96
CA LEU A 371 18.34 6.16 3.95
C LEU A 371 18.46 7.21 5.06
N GLU A 372 19.17 6.86 6.15
CA GLU A 372 19.22 7.64 7.39
C GLU A 372 19.78 9.06 7.22
N ASP A 373 20.65 9.27 6.24
CA ASP A 373 21.25 10.56 5.89
C ASP A 373 20.39 11.40 4.93
N ARG A 374 19.32 10.83 4.39
CA ARG A 374 18.45 11.43 3.37
C ARG A 374 17.00 11.58 3.82
N ASP A 375 16.45 10.52 4.39
CA ASP A 375 15.03 10.36 4.68
C ASP A 375 14.68 10.75 6.11
N GLU A 376 13.44 11.08 6.38
CA GLU A 376 12.97 11.53 7.69
C GLU A 376 11.86 10.67 8.26
N THR A 377 11.83 10.54 9.59
CA THR A 377 10.77 9.81 10.30
C THR A 377 9.81 10.78 10.97
N VAL A 378 8.51 10.50 10.88
CA VAL A 378 7.45 11.26 11.55
C VAL A 378 6.59 10.29 12.38
N MET A 379 6.47 10.58 13.71
CA MET A 379 5.70 9.73 14.63
C MET A 379 4.19 9.92 14.49
N ASN A 380 3.73 11.14 14.25
CA ASN A 380 2.32 11.44 14.08
C ASN A 380 1.97 11.40 12.59
N ARG A 381 1.18 10.40 12.19
CA ARG A 381 0.75 10.20 10.81
C ARG A 381 0.11 11.45 10.19
N ASP A 382 -0.70 12.17 10.94
CA ASP A 382 -1.42 13.37 10.47
C ASP A 382 -0.47 14.56 10.19
N ARG A 383 0.83 14.42 10.50
CA ARG A 383 1.88 15.40 10.21
C ARG A 383 2.77 15.04 9.02
N LEU A 384 2.57 13.87 8.41
CA LEU A 384 3.37 13.44 7.25
C LEU A 384 3.27 14.44 6.11
N LEU A 385 2.05 14.77 5.70
CA LEU A 385 1.83 15.69 4.57
C LEU A 385 2.40 17.08 4.88
N THR A 386 2.18 17.61 6.07
CA THR A 386 2.76 18.90 6.50
C THR A 386 4.29 18.88 6.42
N ARG A 387 4.91 17.78 6.87
CA ARG A 387 6.38 17.67 6.83
C ARG A 387 6.90 17.58 5.39
N ALA A 388 6.22 16.81 4.54
CA ALA A 388 6.54 16.71 3.11
C ALA A 388 6.47 18.08 2.41
N ILE A 389 5.41 18.85 2.66
CA ILE A 389 5.26 20.21 2.13
C ILE A 389 6.41 21.11 2.61
N THR A 390 6.71 21.09 3.91
CA THR A 390 7.80 21.88 4.49
C THR A 390 9.14 21.51 3.84
N LEU A 391 9.37 20.22 3.61
CA LEU A 391 10.62 19.73 3.04
C LEU A 391 10.79 20.17 1.60
N ILE A 392 9.73 20.17 0.79
CA ILE A 392 9.77 20.74 -0.56
C ILE A 392 10.15 22.21 -0.51
N GLY A 393 9.52 23.01 0.37
CA GLY A 393 9.87 24.43 0.53
C GLY A 393 11.33 24.68 0.90
N GLN A 394 11.96 23.75 1.64
CA GLN A 394 13.38 23.81 1.96
C GLN A 394 14.30 23.44 0.79
N MET A 395 13.81 22.63 -0.15
CA MET A 395 14.58 22.11 -1.26
C MET A 395 14.44 22.94 -2.54
N GLN A 396 13.29 23.55 -2.79
CA GLN A 396 12.91 24.12 -4.09
C GLN A 396 13.89 25.17 -4.63
N ASP A 397 14.47 26.04 -3.78
CA ASP A 397 15.33 27.15 -4.21
C ASP A 397 16.71 26.68 -4.75
N ASN A 398 17.18 25.53 -4.29
CA ASN A 398 18.50 24.99 -4.65
C ASN A 398 18.40 23.59 -5.25
N TYR A 399 17.23 23.19 -5.70
CA TYR A 399 17.03 21.86 -6.24
C TYR A 399 17.64 21.73 -7.65
N SER A 400 18.25 20.59 -7.87
CA SER A 400 18.63 20.13 -9.22
C SER A 400 18.29 18.64 -9.33
N ALA A 401 17.70 18.25 -10.46
CA ALA A 401 17.41 16.85 -10.70
C ALA A 401 18.67 15.97 -10.60
N PRO A 402 18.56 14.75 -10.07
CA PRO A 402 19.71 13.86 -9.96
C PRO A 402 20.29 13.52 -11.31
N GLN A 403 21.60 13.35 -11.37
CA GLN A 403 22.27 12.88 -12.57
C GLN A 403 22.08 11.36 -12.72
N LYS A 404 22.00 10.89 -13.99
CA LYS A 404 21.92 9.45 -14.25
C LYS A 404 23.20 8.77 -13.74
N PRO A 405 23.06 7.71 -12.92
CA PRO A 405 24.21 7.03 -12.35
C PRO A 405 24.96 6.23 -13.43
N ILE A 406 26.27 6.09 -13.26
CA ILE A 406 27.07 5.09 -13.95
C ILE A 406 27.04 3.84 -13.11
N LEU A 407 26.50 2.76 -13.66
CA LEU A 407 26.38 1.47 -13.00
C LEU A 407 27.40 0.49 -13.60
N LYS A 408 27.80 -0.51 -12.80
CA LYS A 408 28.61 -1.63 -13.28
C LYS A 408 27.96 -2.95 -12.88
N PHE A 409 28.19 -3.96 -13.67
CA PHE A 409 27.83 -5.33 -13.29
C PHE A 409 28.85 -5.88 -12.28
N ALA A 410 28.38 -6.69 -11.35
CA ALA A 410 29.26 -7.50 -10.49
C ALA A 410 29.90 -8.64 -11.31
N GLU A 411 31.04 -9.14 -10.83
CA GLU A 411 31.79 -10.21 -11.49
C GLU A 411 31.06 -11.55 -11.51
N ASN A 412 31.26 -12.33 -12.57
CA ASN A 412 30.61 -13.62 -12.76
C ASN A 412 30.94 -14.64 -11.66
N SER A 413 32.12 -14.55 -11.05
CA SER A 413 32.50 -15.39 -9.89
C SER A 413 31.51 -15.30 -8.72
N LEU A 414 30.80 -14.17 -8.59
CA LEU A 414 29.75 -13.98 -7.59
C LEU A 414 28.50 -14.82 -7.91
N PHE A 415 28.15 -14.98 -9.18
CA PHE A 415 27.02 -15.81 -9.60
C PHE A 415 27.17 -17.27 -9.19
N GLU A 416 28.39 -17.82 -9.33
CA GLU A 416 28.70 -19.18 -8.88
C GLU A 416 28.54 -19.33 -7.35
N LYS A 417 29.07 -18.36 -6.58
CA LYS A 417 28.90 -18.34 -5.11
C LYS A 417 27.42 -18.29 -4.68
N MET A 418 26.61 -17.48 -5.35
CA MET A 418 25.17 -17.41 -5.10
C MET A 418 24.48 -18.73 -5.45
N SER A 419 24.86 -19.35 -6.56
CA SER A 419 24.33 -20.65 -6.98
C SER A 419 24.63 -21.75 -5.95
N ASP A 420 25.87 -21.81 -5.46
CA ASP A 420 26.29 -22.78 -4.45
C ASP A 420 25.57 -22.57 -3.11
N PHE A 421 25.39 -21.32 -2.71
CA PHE A 421 24.60 -20.97 -1.53
C PHE A 421 23.16 -21.48 -1.64
N MET A 422 22.50 -21.22 -2.76
CA MET A 422 21.13 -21.70 -3.00
C MET A 422 21.04 -23.21 -3.10
N GLN A 423 22.00 -23.86 -3.78
CA GLN A 423 22.05 -25.31 -3.91
C GLN A 423 22.17 -25.98 -2.54
N THR A 424 23.10 -25.49 -1.72
CA THR A 424 23.26 -25.98 -0.34
C THR A 424 21.99 -25.80 0.49
N GLY A 425 21.31 -24.67 0.32
CA GLY A 425 20.06 -24.40 1.02
C GLY A 425 18.92 -25.32 0.59
N VAL A 426 18.81 -25.64 -0.70
CA VAL A 426 17.82 -26.60 -1.22
C VAL A 426 18.11 -28.01 -0.69
N GLU A 427 19.37 -28.46 -0.72
CA GLU A 427 19.78 -29.78 -0.21
C GLU A 427 19.49 -29.95 1.30
N ARG A 428 19.57 -28.88 2.05
CA ARG A 428 19.23 -28.84 3.49
C ARG A 428 17.75 -28.66 3.76
N GLY A 429 16.92 -28.47 2.74
CA GLY A 429 15.48 -28.21 2.90
C GLY A 429 15.12 -26.79 3.42
N ASN A 430 16.08 -25.87 3.42
CA ASN A 430 15.85 -24.46 3.82
C ASN A 430 15.12 -23.68 2.74
N PHE A 431 15.38 -23.98 1.47
CA PHE A 431 14.76 -23.38 0.29
C PHE A 431 14.06 -24.45 -0.55
N MET A 432 13.05 -24.03 -1.28
CA MET A 432 12.42 -24.87 -2.29
C MET A 432 13.17 -24.75 -3.64
N PRO A 433 13.02 -25.72 -4.54
CA PRO A 433 13.68 -25.67 -5.84
C PRO A 433 13.37 -24.40 -6.63
N HIS A 434 12.13 -23.91 -6.58
CA HIS A 434 11.74 -22.68 -7.27
C HIS A 434 12.34 -21.40 -6.63
N ASP A 435 12.61 -21.40 -5.33
CA ASP A 435 13.32 -20.30 -4.67
C ASP A 435 14.72 -20.10 -5.27
N LYS A 436 15.42 -21.19 -5.61
CA LYS A 436 16.70 -21.10 -6.34
C LYS A 436 16.52 -20.50 -7.73
N VAL A 437 15.49 -20.89 -8.46
CA VAL A 437 15.20 -20.32 -9.80
C VAL A 437 14.97 -18.82 -9.71
N VAL A 438 14.16 -18.37 -8.77
CA VAL A 438 13.87 -16.94 -8.55
C VAL A 438 15.14 -16.19 -8.13
N ALA A 439 15.87 -16.69 -7.14
CA ALA A 439 17.08 -16.05 -6.63
C ALA A 439 18.17 -15.92 -7.71
N MET A 440 18.40 -16.98 -8.50
CA MET A 440 19.39 -16.92 -9.59
C MET A 440 18.94 -16.02 -10.74
N THR A 441 17.64 -15.84 -10.94
CA THR A 441 17.10 -14.89 -11.90
C THR A 441 17.31 -13.44 -11.44
N ILE A 442 17.16 -13.14 -10.13
CA ILE A 442 17.54 -11.85 -9.54
C ILE A 442 19.04 -11.58 -9.74
N ALA A 443 19.90 -12.57 -9.46
CA ALA A 443 21.35 -12.45 -9.62
C ALA A 443 21.72 -12.07 -11.07
N GLY A 444 21.08 -12.69 -12.07
CA GLY A 444 21.33 -12.43 -13.49
C GLY A 444 20.97 -11.02 -13.96
N VAL A 445 20.23 -10.23 -13.18
CA VAL A 445 19.98 -8.82 -13.50
C VAL A 445 21.23 -7.98 -13.20
N MET A 446 21.96 -8.27 -12.12
CA MET A 446 23.07 -7.47 -11.60
C MET A 446 24.46 -8.01 -11.99
N ILE A 447 24.53 -9.24 -12.50
CA ILE A 447 25.77 -9.90 -12.88
C ILE A 447 25.81 -10.14 -14.37
N ASP A 448 26.92 -9.82 -15.00
CA ASP A 448 27.11 -10.08 -16.44
C ASP A 448 27.68 -11.49 -16.65
N THR A 449 26.78 -12.49 -16.72
CA THR A 449 27.16 -13.89 -16.90
C THR A 449 27.78 -14.19 -18.25
N ASP A 450 27.56 -13.31 -19.24
CA ASP A 450 28.04 -13.49 -20.61
C ASP A 450 29.37 -12.76 -20.87
N GLY A 451 29.86 -11.97 -19.90
CA GLY A 451 31.13 -11.25 -19.95
C GLY A 451 31.24 -10.19 -21.04
N GLN A 452 30.10 -9.75 -21.57
CA GLN A 452 30.06 -8.85 -22.73
C GLN A 452 29.99 -7.35 -22.36
N ASN A 453 29.60 -7.04 -21.10
CA ASN A 453 29.34 -5.66 -20.68
C ASN A 453 30.01 -5.36 -19.34
N SER A 454 31.03 -4.51 -19.33
CA SER A 454 31.64 -4.01 -18.09
C SER A 454 30.85 -2.86 -17.45
N GLU A 455 30.07 -2.13 -18.26
CA GLU A 455 29.25 -1.00 -17.82
C GLU A 455 27.76 -1.28 -18.05
N ALA A 456 26.94 -0.90 -17.08
CA ALA A 456 25.50 -0.96 -17.17
C ALA A 456 24.90 0.44 -17.21
N THR A 457 23.85 0.62 -17.97
CA THR A 457 22.99 1.80 -17.89
C THR A 457 21.70 1.44 -17.16
N GLU A 458 20.98 2.43 -16.61
CA GLU A 458 19.65 2.18 -16.02
C GLU A 458 18.73 1.46 -17.02
N ASN A 459 18.75 1.84 -18.30
CA ASN A 459 17.92 1.22 -19.32
C ASN A 459 18.23 -0.28 -19.52
N ILE A 460 19.50 -0.65 -19.42
CA ILE A 460 19.91 -2.08 -19.49
C ILE A 460 19.36 -2.84 -18.28
N LEU A 461 19.49 -2.30 -17.07
CA LEU A 461 18.97 -2.94 -15.88
C LEU A 461 17.45 -3.03 -15.90
N TYR A 462 16.75 -1.99 -16.32
CA TYR A 462 15.30 -2.03 -16.53
C TYR A 462 14.87 -3.12 -17.53
N ALA A 463 15.57 -3.26 -18.65
CA ALA A 463 15.28 -4.32 -19.60
C ALA A 463 15.51 -5.70 -19.00
N ARG A 464 16.63 -5.90 -18.28
CA ARG A 464 16.93 -7.17 -17.59
C ARG A 464 15.90 -7.51 -16.50
N GLU A 465 15.37 -6.52 -15.74
CA GLU A 465 14.30 -6.74 -14.79
C GLU A 465 13.02 -7.25 -15.49
N ARG A 466 12.62 -6.65 -16.61
CA ARG A 466 11.45 -7.11 -17.37
C ARG A 466 11.64 -8.52 -17.92
N ASP A 467 12.80 -8.79 -18.53
CA ASP A 467 13.12 -10.13 -19.05
C ASP A 467 13.11 -11.19 -17.93
N ALA A 468 13.69 -10.85 -16.78
CA ALA A 468 13.69 -11.70 -15.59
C ALA A 468 12.27 -11.97 -15.08
N PHE A 469 11.44 -10.93 -14.99
CA PHE A 469 10.03 -11.07 -14.58
C PHE A 469 9.26 -11.99 -15.53
N ILE A 470 9.37 -11.75 -16.84
CA ILE A 470 8.67 -12.55 -17.86
C ILE A 470 9.16 -14.00 -17.87
N LYS A 471 10.46 -14.22 -17.70
CA LYS A 471 11.04 -15.57 -17.58
C LYS A 471 10.39 -16.35 -16.44
N LEU A 472 10.24 -15.75 -15.28
CA LEU A 472 9.61 -16.37 -14.11
C LEU A 472 8.10 -16.51 -14.27
N ALA A 473 7.42 -15.51 -14.81
CA ALA A 473 5.98 -15.55 -15.07
C ALA A 473 5.55 -16.70 -16.01
N LYS A 474 6.46 -17.20 -16.84
CA LYS A 474 6.23 -18.36 -17.71
C LYS A 474 6.28 -19.71 -16.99
N THR A 475 6.65 -19.75 -15.71
CA THR A 475 6.76 -21.00 -14.95
C THR A 475 5.46 -21.32 -14.22
N ASP A 476 5.10 -22.60 -14.17
CA ASP A 476 3.91 -23.07 -13.44
C ASP A 476 4.01 -22.77 -11.95
N CYS A 477 5.20 -22.91 -11.36
CA CYS A 477 5.45 -22.61 -9.95
C CYS A 477 5.16 -21.15 -9.59
N THR A 478 5.49 -20.18 -10.44
CA THR A 478 5.15 -18.78 -10.24
C THR A 478 3.63 -18.57 -10.32
N TYR A 479 2.97 -19.17 -11.32
CA TYR A 479 1.51 -19.11 -11.43
C TYR A 479 0.82 -19.67 -10.18
N GLU A 480 1.28 -20.80 -9.66
CA GLU A 480 0.78 -21.41 -8.42
C GLU A 480 0.97 -20.47 -7.22
N ARG A 481 2.13 -19.80 -7.08
CA ARG A 481 2.40 -18.86 -5.99
C ARG A 481 1.48 -17.64 -6.07
N ILE A 482 1.33 -17.04 -7.25
CA ILE A 482 0.44 -15.89 -7.47
C ILE A 482 -1.02 -16.28 -7.17
N SER A 483 -1.48 -17.40 -7.71
CA SER A 483 -2.86 -17.88 -7.50
C SER A 483 -3.12 -18.18 -6.02
N SER A 484 -2.19 -18.86 -5.34
CA SER A 484 -2.30 -19.15 -3.91
C SER A 484 -2.34 -17.87 -3.07
N MET A 485 -1.53 -16.86 -3.41
CA MET A 485 -1.56 -15.56 -2.72
C MET A 485 -2.90 -14.87 -2.88
N LEU A 486 -3.48 -14.88 -4.10
CA LEU A 486 -4.78 -14.26 -4.37
C LEU A 486 -5.94 -15.01 -3.73
N ASP A 487 -5.91 -16.34 -3.78
CA ASP A 487 -7.02 -17.18 -3.36
C ASP A 487 -7.00 -17.46 -1.85
N TYR A 488 -5.80 -17.51 -1.22
CA TYR A 488 -5.62 -17.92 0.19
C TYR A 488 -4.88 -16.89 1.04
N GLY A 489 -4.41 -15.78 0.47
CA GLY A 489 -3.65 -14.73 1.20
C GLY A 489 -2.23 -15.14 1.60
N ALA A 490 -1.72 -16.26 1.08
CA ALA A 490 -0.36 -16.72 1.29
C ALA A 490 0.15 -17.50 0.06
N PRO A 491 1.40 -17.31 -0.35
CA PRO A 491 1.96 -18.08 -1.45
C PRO A 491 2.22 -19.53 -1.05
N VAL A 492 2.03 -20.46 -1.97
CA VAL A 492 2.49 -21.85 -1.80
C VAL A 492 4.01 -21.88 -1.83
N ARG A 493 4.61 -22.85 -1.13
CA ARG A 493 6.05 -23.11 -1.17
C ARG A 493 6.31 -24.32 -2.09
N ASN A 494 6.92 -24.10 -3.25
CA ASN A 494 7.19 -25.11 -4.28
C ASN A 494 8.61 -25.04 -4.83
#